data_9be7f8837a87de723eb24ce499181966
#
_entry.id   9be7f8837a87de723eb24ce499181966
#
_cell.length_a   1.000
_cell.length_b   1.000
_cell.length_c   1.000
_cell.angle_alpha   90.00
_cell.angle_beta   90.00
_cell.angle_gamma   90.00
#
_symmetry.space_group_name_H-M   'P 1'
#
loop_
_entity.id
_entity.type
_entity.pdbx_description
1 polymer ?
#
loop_
_entity_poly.entity_id
_entity_poly.type
_entity_poly.pdbx_seq_one_letter_code
_entity_poly.pdbx_strand_id
1 'polypeptide(L)'
;MKDKQSLNYLGEYIAKCQNSQGAIAWEPNGKVDPWDHVESIMALNLLDFKDEALKGFDWLISSQQQDGSWYSEYQGEKITNLNKETNFCAYISSGALHHFLNYRELSFLEKIWPTLKKSIEFVISGQTEEGDILWAKDNNEEWMDDSLLTGCSSIFKSLNDFNKIAKTLGYEEFILKEEIKNLKDSITNKPERFDRTWESKARYSMDWYYPVLCGIHSKQDSKKFINERWDEFVVPGLGCKCVSEEPWVTVAESCELILALNKIDEKKAALEIFENISKLIDQKDKLFWTGYVYK
;
A
#
# COMPACT_ATOMS: atom_id res chain seq x y z
N MET A 1 9.79 -12.36 20.06
CA MET A 1 9.18 -12.46 18.73
C MET A 1 8.50 -13.83 18.63
N LYS A 2 7.23 -13.89 18.23
CA LYS A 2 6.63 -15.18 17.87
C LYS A 2 7.45 -15.75 16.71
N ASP A 3 7.72 -17.05 16.77
CA ASP A 3 8.40 -17.75 15.68
C ASP A 3 7.55 -17.62 14.41
N LYS A 4 8.19 -17.46 13.24
CA LYS A 4 7.56 -17.39 11.93
C LYS A 4 6.57 -18.57 11.73
N GLN A 5 6.91 -19.75 12.20
CA GLN A 5 6.04 -20.93 12.18
C GLN A 5 4.73 -20.72 12.94
N SER A 6 4.72 -19.89 14.00
CA SER A 6 3.50 -19.60 14.76
C SER A 6 2.49 -18.72 14.01
N LEU A 7 2.87 -18.16 12.85
CA LEU A 7 2.03 -17.32 12.00
C LEU A 7 1.64 -18.00 10.67
N ASN A 8 2.07 -19.24 10.42
CA ASN A 8 1.78 -19.96 9.17
C ASN A 8 0.29 -20.06 8.84
N TYR A 9 -0.55 -20.18 9.87
CA TYR A 9 -2.00 -20.23 9.70
C TYR A 9 -2.57 -18.98 9.01
N LEU A 10 -1.93 -17.80 9.15
CA LEU A 10 -2.31 -16.58 8.43
C LEU A 10 -2.02 -16.72 6.93
N GLY A 11 -0.85 -17.28 6.57
CA GLY A 11 -0.51 -17.58 5.18
C GLY A 11 -1.48 -18.60 4.56
N GLU A 12 -1.84 -19.63 5.30
CA GLU A 12 -2.86 -20.62 4.88
C GLU A 12 -4.23 -19.96 4.65
N TYR A 13 -4.62 -18.98 5.50
CA TYR A 13 -5.86 -18.26 5.31
C TYR A 13 -5.81 -17.36 4.07
N ILE A 14 -4.74 -16.58 3.86
CA ILE A 14 -4.56 -15.76 2.68
C ILE A 14 -4.59 -16.64 1.41
N ALA A 15 -3.91 -17.80 1.43
CA ALA A 15 -3.94 -18.76 0.33
C ALA A 15 -5.35 -19.30 0.02
N LYS A 16 -6.23 -19.45 1.02
CA LYS A 16 -7.65 -19.81 0.82
C LYS A 16 -8.47 -18.69 0.18
N CYS A 17 -8.05 -17.42 0.32
CA CYS A 17 -8.69 -16.30 -0.33
C CYS A 17 -8.26 -16.17 -1.80
N GLN A 18 -7.22 -16.92 -2.23
CA GLN A 18 -6.73 -16.92 -3.60
C GLN A 18 -7.60 -17.81 -4.50
N ASN A 19 -8.09 -17.25 -5.61
CA ASN A 19 -8.82 -18.01 -6.61
C ASN A 19 -7.89 -18.79 -7.56
N SER A 20 -8.48 -19.59 -8.46
CA SER A 20 -7.72 -20.41 -9.41
C SER A 20 -6.87 -19.60 -10.41
N GLN A 21 -7.20 -18.33 -10.63
CA GLN A 21 -6.46 -17.42 -11.51
C GLN A 21 -5.32 -16.69 -10.79
N GLY A 22 -5.25 -16.79 -9.45
CA GLY A 22 -4.22 -16.17 -8.63
C GLY A 22 -4.65 -14.88 -7.92
N ALA A 23 -5.86 -14.36 -8.17
CA ALA A 23 -6.38 -13.19 -7.47
C ALA A 23 -6.66 -13.51 -6.00
N ILE A 24 -6.17 -12.65 -5.09
CA ILE A 24 -6.36 -12.80 -3.64
C ILE A 24 -7.43 -11.82 -3.19
N ALA A 25 -8.55 -12.35 -2.71
CA ALA A 25 -9.69 -11.57 -2.27
C ALA A 25 -9.58 -11.21 -0.77
N TRP A 26 -10.36 -10.22 -0.32
CA TRP A 26 -10.47 -9.82 1.10
C TRP A 26 -10.92 -10.95 2.00
N GLU A 27 -11.74 -11.84 1.45
CA GLU A 27 -12.24 -13.04 2.08
C GLU A 27 -12.50 -14.10 0.99
N PRO A 28 -12.67 -15.39 1.34
CA PRO A 28 -12.94 -16.42 0.34
C PRO A 28 -14.17 -16.09 -0.52
N ASN A 29 -13.97 -16.01 -1.84
CA ASN A 29 -14.96 -15.57 -2.85
C ASN A 29 -15.41 -14.10 -2.74
N GLY A 30 -14.71 -13.29 -1.97
CA GLY A 30 -14.95 -11.86 -1.81
C GLY A 30 -14.41 -11.03 -2.97
N LYS A 31 -14.39 -9.74 -2.75
CA LYS A 31 -13.83 -8.76 -3.71
C LYS A 31 -12.30 -8.71 -3.67
N VAL A 32 -11.72 -8.30 -4.78
CA VAL A 32 -10.29 -8.08 -4.97
C VAL A 32 -10.08 -6.63 -5.40
N ASP A 33 -9.18 -5.93 -4.78
CA ASP A 33 -8.56 -4.72 -5.31
C ASP A 33 -7.04 -4.92 -5.43
N PRO A 34 -6.37 -4.18 -6.32
CA PRO A 34 -4.94 -4.37 -6.54
C PRO A 34 -4.07 -4.03 -5.32
N TRP A 35 -4.51 -3.13 -4.44
CA TRP A 35 -3.75 -2.73 -3.25
C TRP A 35 -3.64 -3.87 -2.23
N ASP A 36 -4.78 -4.33 -1.72
CA ASP A 36 -4.82 -5.40 -0.73
C ASP A 36 -4.31 -6.73 -1.29
N HIS A 37 -4.49 -6.95 -2.60
CA HIS A 37 -3.90 -8.08 -3.30
C HIS A 37 -2.36 -8.07 -3.23
N VAL A 38 -1.71 -6.92 -3.48
CA VAL A 38 -0.25 -6.78 -3.39
C VAL A 38 0.22 -6.91 -1.94
N GLU A 39 -0.49 -6.36 -0.97
CA GLU A 39 -0.17 -6.54 0.46
C GLU A 39 -0.26 -8.00 0.88
N SER A 40 -1.28 -8.70 0.42
CA SER A 40 -1.42 -10.14 0.63
C SER A 40 -0.27 -10.94 0.03
N ILE A 41 0.20 -10.59 -1.19
CA ILE A 41 1.41 -11.16 -1.79
C ILE A 41 2.63 -10.91 -0.91
N MET A 42 2.80 -9.69 -0.38
CA MET A 42 3.93 -9.39 0.52
C MET A 42 3.86 -10.21 1.82
N ALA A 43 2.68 -10.43 2.37
CA ALA A 43 2.49 -11.30 3.53
C ALA A 43 2.84 -12.77 3.21
N LEU A 44 2.38 -13.30 2.08
CA LEU A 44 2.72 -14.64 1.59
C LEU A 44 4.24 -14.82 1.43
N ASN A 45 4.94 -13.83 0.88
CA ASN A 45 6.40 -13.85 0.77
C ASN A 45 7.09 -13.96 2.14
N LEU A 46 6.60 -13.23 3.15
CA LEU A 46 7.17 -13.26 4.51
C LEU A 46 6.91 -14.61 5.21
N LEU A 47 5.85 -15.30 4.83
CA LEU A 47 5.42 -16.57 5.43
C LEU A 47 5.88 -17.80 4.62
N ASP A 48 6.72 -17.63 3.59
CA ASP A 48 7.28 -18.66 2.70
C ASP A 48 6.24 -19.38 1.81
N PHE A 49 5.11 -18.76 1.53
CA PHE A 49 4.12 -19.19 0.54
C PHE A 49 4.48 -18.65 -0.86
N LYS A 50 5.66 -19.04 -1.34
CA LYS A 50 6.23 -18.49 -2.59
C LYS A 50 5.39 -18.77 -3.82
N ASP A 51 4.85 -19.98 -3.94
CA ASP A 51 4.07 -20.38 -5.11
C ASP A 51 2.76 -19.60 -5.21
N GLU A 52 2.10 -19.35 -4.09
CA GLU A 52 0.88 -18.53 -4.00
C GLU A 52 1.20 -17.06 -4.31
N ALA A 53 2.31 -16.54 -3.81
CA ALA A 53 2.78 -15.20 -4.14
C ALA A 53 3.05 -15.04 -5.64
N LEU A 54 3.71 -16.02 -6.28
CA LEU A 54 3.97 -16.01 -7.72
C LEU A 54 2.68 -16.08 -8.55
N LYS A 55 1.69 -16.90 -8.15
CA LYS A 55 0.36 -16.90 -8.78
C LYS A 55 -0.33 -15.54 -8.67
N GLY A 56 -0.17 -14.84 -7.53
CA GLY A 56 -0.67 -13.48 -7.38
C GLY A 56 -0.06 -12.51 -8.39
N PHE A 57 1.25 -12.56 -8.60
CA PHE A 57 1.88 -11.76 -9.66
C PHE A 57 1.46 -12.18 -11.07
N ASP A 58 1.23 -13.46 -11.32
CA ASP A 58 0.74 -13.94 -12.62
C ASP A 58 -0.68 -13.41 -12.92
N TRP A 59 -1.52 -13.27 -11.89
CA TRP A 59 -2.81 -12.61 -12.03
C TRP A 59 -2.65 -11.12 -12.39
N LEU A 60 -1.75 -10.40 -11.73
CA LEU A 60 -1.47 -8.99 -12.06
C LEU A 60 -0.99 -8.84 -13.51
N ILE A 61 -0.09 -9.72 -13.97
CA ILE A 61 0.39 -9.71 -15.37
C ILE A 61 -0.76 -9.96 -16.34
N SER A 62 -1.64 -10.92 -16.06
CA SER A 62 -2.70 -11.34 -16.98
C SER A 62 -3.92 -10.41 -16.98
N SER A 63 -4.18 -9.69 -15.88
CA SER A 63 -5.32 -8.78 -15.74
C SER A 63 -5.00 -7.32 -16.07
N GLN A 64 -3.72 -6.98 -16.35
CA GLN A 64 -3.31 -5.63 -16.71
C GLN A 64 -4.03 -5.15 -17.97
N GLN A 65 -4.58 -3.95 -17.91
CA GLN A 65 -5.24 -3.31 -19.05
C GLN A 65 -4.22 -2.84 -20.10
N GLN A 66 -4.68 -2.55 -21.31
CA GLN A 66 -3.81 -2.16 -22.41
C GLN A 66 -3.03 -0.87 -22.12
N ASP A 67 -3.62 0.05 -21.36
CA ASP A 67 -3.00 1.31 -20.91
C ASP A 67 -2.04 1.15 -19.72
N GLY A 68 -1.87 -0.06 -19.19
CA GLY A 68 -0.98 -0.37 -18.08
C GLY A 68 -1.65 -0.35 -16.70
N SER A 69 -2.93 0.00 -16.63
CA SER A 69 -3.70 0.09 -15.38
C SER A 69 -4.33 -1.24 -14.96
N TRP A 70 -4.99 -1.21 -13.80
CA TRP A 70 -5.97 -2.18 -13.32
C TRP A 70 -7.23 -1.44 -12.88
N TYR A 71 -8.38 -2.12 -12.96
CA TYR A 71 -9.60 -1.61 -12.38
C TYR A 71 -9.53 -1.65 -10.85
N SER A 72 -10.25 -0.76 -10.18
CA SER A 72 -10.20 -0.62 -8.72
C SER A 72 -10.79 -1.80 -7.98
N GLU A 73 -11.76 -2.53 -8.56
CA GLU A 73 -12.37 -3.66 -7.85
C GLU A 73 -12.85 -4.75 -8.80
N TYR A 74 -12.63 -6.00 -8.36
CA TYR A 74 -13.08 -7.21 -9.04
C TYR A 74 -13.82 -8.12 -8.06
N GLN A 75 -14.75 -8.93 -8.57
CA GLN A 75 -15.34 -10.05 -7.84
C GLN A 75 -15.39 -11.28 -8.75
N GLY A 76 -14.52 -12.24 -8.49
CA GLY A 76 -14.23 -13.30 -9.43
C GLY A 76 -13.66 -12.74 -10.74
N GLU A 77 -14.30 -13.03 -11.87
CA GLU A 77 -13.94 -12.48 -13.17
C GLU A 77 -14.66 -11.15 -13.50
N LYS A 78 -15.63 -10.74 -12.67
CA LYS A 78 -16.42 -9.55 -12.91
C LYS A 78 -15.72 -8.32 -12.35
N ILE A 79 -15.59 -7.27 -13.17
CA ILE A 79 -15.16 -5.95 -12.72
C ILE A 79 -16.37 -5.26 -12.07
N THR A 80 -16.23 -4.84 -10.84
CA THR A 80 -17.29 -4.20 -10.02
C THR A 80 -17.08 -2.70 -9.86
N ASN A 81 -15.83 -2.21 -10.02
CA ASN A 81 -15.51 -0.79 -10.08
C ASN A 81 -14.53 -0.54 -11.23
N LEU A 82 -14.97 0.26 -12.21
CA LEU A 82 -14.23 0.57 -13.43
C LEU A 82 -13.20 1.70 -13.27
N ASN A 83 -13.13 2.36 -12.13
CA ASN A 83 -12.09 3.34 -11.87
C ASN A 83 -10.70 2.68 -11.95
N LYS A 84 -9.68 3.47 -12.30
CA LYS A 84 -8.30 3.04 -12.42
C LYS A 84 -7.44 3.90 -11.51
N GLU A 85 -7.23 3.44 -10.27
CA GLU A 85 -6.54 4.21 -9.23
C GLU A 85 -5.02 4.17 -9.42
N THR A 86 -4.39 5.33 -9.46
CA THR A 86 -2.96 5.47 -9.74
C THR A 86 -2.08 4.87 -8.65
N ASN A 87 -2.46 5.02 -7.37
CA ASN A 87 -1.75 4.41 -6.26
C ASN A 87 -1.82 2.87 -6.29
N PHE A 88 -2.96 2.28 -6.65
CA PHE A 88 -3.08 0.83 -6.83
C PHE A 88 -2.14 0.33 -7.93
N CYS A 89 -2.11 1.04 -9.07
CA CYS A 89 -1.23 0.68 -10.18
C CYS A 89 0.25 0.81 -9.81
N ALA A 90 0.65 1.87 -9.11
CA ALA A 90 2.04 2.07 -8.71
C ALA A 90 2.53 1.03 -7.70
N TYR A 91 1.66 0.59 -6.77
CA TYR A 91 2.02 -0.23 -5.62
C TYR A 91 2.59 -1.60 -5.98
N ILE A 92 2.28 -2.10 -7.17
CA ILE A 92 2.83 -3.34 -7.71
C ILE A 92 4.36 -3.32 -7.76
N SER A 93 4.97 -2.15 -7.98
CA SER A 93 6.43 -1.99 -7.94
C SER A 93 7.00 -2.26 -6.55
N SER A 94 6.32 -1.82 -5.49
CA SER A 94 6.70 -2.12 -4.10
C SER A 94 6.58 -3.62 -3.80
N GLY A 95 5.50 -4.26 -4.24
CA GLY A 95 5.31 -5.71 -4.11
C GLY A 95 6.38 -6.52 -4.84
N ALA A 96 6.71 -6.13 -6.08
CA ALA A 96 7.73 -6.80 -6.89
C ALA A 96 9.14 -6.66 -6.28
N LEU A 97 9.51 -5.46 -5.81
CA LEU A 97 10.77 -5.29 -5.09
C LEU A 97 10.81 -6.11 -3.81
N HIS A 98 9.70 -6.14 -3.04
CA HIS A 98 9.59 -6.94 -1.83
C HIS A 98 9.82 -8.44 -2.11
N HIS A 99 9.20 -8.99 -3.16
CA HIS A 99 9.42 -10.38 -3.58
C HIS A 99 10.90 -10.63 -3.92
N PHE A 100 11.49 -9.76 -4.75
CA PHE A 100 12.90 -9.86 -5.12
C PHE A 100 13.81 -9.79 -3.90
N LEU A 101 13.53 -8.93 -2.93
CA LEU A 101 14.35 -8.83 -1.72
C LEU A 101 14.29 -10.11 -0.86
N ASN A 102 13.21 -10.86 -0.90
CA ASN A 102 13.08 -12.14 -0.19
C ASN A 102 13.81 -13.28 -0.90
N TYR A 103 13.66 -13.39 -2.23
CA TYR A 103 14.13 -14.59 -2.97
C TYR A 103 15.34 -14.35 -3.87
N ARG A 104 15.69 -13.10 -4.19
CA ARG A 104 16.84 -12.69 -5.00
C ARG A 104 16.88 -13.28 -6.42
N GLU A 105 15.72 -13.55 -7.01
CA GLU A 105 15.58 -14.13 -8.34
C GLU A 105 15.45 -13.04 -9.40
N LEU A 106 16.51 -12.82 -10.20
CA LEU A 106 16.50 -11.82 -11.28
C LEU A 106 15.49 -12.18 -12.37
N SER A 107 15.32 -13.47 -12.68
CA SER A 107 14.34 -13.94 -13.67
C SER A 107 12.91 -13.53 -13.36
N PHE A 108 12.56 -13.40 -12.06
CA PHE A 108 11.26 -12.85 -11.67
C PHE A 108 11.14 -11.37 -12.06
N LEU A 109 12.17 -10.56 -11.79
CA LEU A 109 12.15 -9.15 -12.17
C LEU A 109 12.10 -8.97 -13.69
N GLU A 110 12.84 -9.77 -14.45
CA GLU A 110 12.81 -9.77 -15.92
C GLU A 110 11.42 -10.11 -16.45
N LYS A 111 10.75 -11.12 -15.86
CA LYS A 111 9.38 -11.52 -16.22
C LYS A 111 8.34 -10.41 -15.98
N ILE A 112 8.39 -9.74 -14.82
CA ILE A 112 7.39 -8.74 -14.44
C ILE A 112 7.70 -7.34 -14.99
N TRP A 113 8.92 -7.08 -15.44
CA TRP A 113 9.36 -5.76 -15.89
C TRP A 113 8.46 -5.09 -16.92
N PRO A 114 7.99 -5.76 -17.99
CA PRO A 114 7.08 -5.14 -18.97
C PRO A 114 5.78 -4.64 -18.33
N THR A 115 5.26 -5.36 -17.33
CA THR A 115 4.06 -4.99 -16.58
C THR A 115 4.32 -3.77 -15.69
N LEU A 116 5.42 -3.75 -14.96
CA LEU A 116 5.80 -2.60 -14.13
C LEU A 116 6.01 -1.34 -14.97
N LYS A 117 6.70 -1.46 -16.10
CA LYS A 117 6.94 -0.33 -17.01
C LYS A 117 5.64 0.31 -17.46
N LYS A 118 4.71 -0.47 -18.01
CA LYS A 118 3.40 0.02 -18.45
C LYS A 118 2.59 0.65 -17.30
N SER A 119 2.62 0.02 -16.13
CA SER A 119 1.95 0.54 -14.95
C SER A 119 2.46 1.91 -14.56
N ILE A 120 3.77 2.09 -14.52
CA ILE A 120 4.38 3.37 -14.16
C ILE A 120 4.16 4.42 -15.26
N GLU A 121 4.15 4.05 -16.54
CA GLU A 121 3.78 4.96 -17.63
C GLU A 121 2.34 5.48 -17.45
N PHE A 122 1.39 4.60 -17.07
CA PHE A 122 0.02 5.01 -16.71
C PHE A 122 0.00 5.97 -15.53
N VAL A 123 0.70 5.66 -14.43
CA VAL A 123 0.76 6.49 -13.22
C VAL A 123 1.31 7.89 -13.52
N ILE A 124 2.42 7.97 -14.25
CA ILE A 124 3.06 9.24 -14.60
C ILE A 124 2.21 10.06 -15.58
N SER A 125 1.40 9.42 -16.42
CA SER A 125 0.47 10.16 -17.29
C SER A 125 -0.59 10.95 -16.52
N GLY A 126 -0.81 10.64 -15.23
CA GLY A 126 -1.65 11.40 -14.32
C GLY A 126 -0.92 12.46 -13.51
N GLN A 127 0.40 12.66 -13.70
CA GLN A 127 1.13 13.71 -12.99
C GLN A 127 0.80 15.10 -13.55
N THR A 128 0.39 16.01 -12.66
CA THR A 128 0.06 17.40 -13.03
C THR A 128 1.32 18.26 -13.17
N GLU A 129 1.18 19.45 -13.74
CA GLU A 129 2.26 20.47 -13.79
C GLU A 129 2.72 20.89 -12.39
N GLU A 130 1.84 20.78 -11.38
CA GLU A 130 2.15 21.08 -9.99
C GLU A 130 2.87 19.93 -9.28
N GLY A 131 2.99 18.78 -9.90
CA GLY A 131 3.76 17.63 -9.44
C GLY A 131 2.96 16.56 -8.70
N ASP A 132 1.74 16.85 -8.24
CA ASP A 132 0.83 15.85 -7.68
C ASP A 132 0.38 14.87 -8.77
N ILE A 133 -0.05 13.67 -8.37
CA ILE A 133 -0.59 12.67 -9.29
C ILE A 133 -2.07 12.51 -9.00
N LEU A 134 -2.88 12.68 -10.06
CA LEU A 134 -4.33 12.55 -9.99
C LEU A 134 -4.71 11.15 -9.50
N TRP A 135 -5.75 11.09 -8.67
CA TRP A 135 -6.14 9.88 -7.97
C TRP A 135 -6.50 8.73 -8.91
N ALA A 136 -7.37 8.98 -9.90
CA ALA A 136 -7.85 7.91 -10.76
C ALA A 136 -8.33 8.44 -12.12
N LYS A 137 -8.43 7.53 -13.09
CA LYS A 137 -9.36 7.68 -14.21
C LYS A 137 -10.69 7.06 -13.87
N ASP A 138 -11.77 7.73 -14.27
CA ASP A 138 -13.13 7.25 -14.11
C ASP A 138 -13.52 6.20 -15.19
N ASN A 139 -14.76 5.74 -15.18
CA ASN A 139 -15.31 4.80 -16.14
C ASN A 139 -15.46 5.36 -17.58
N ASN A 140 -15.25 6.66 -17.79
CA ASN A 140 -15.20 7.29 -19.11
C ASN A 140 -13.77 7.52 -19.60
N GLU A 141 -12.77 6.99 -18.92
CA GLU A 141 -11.33 7.18 -19.17
C GLU A 141 -10.86 8.64 -18.97
N GLU A 142 -11.59 9.44 -18.18
CA GLU A 142 -11.24 10.81 -17.86
C GLU A 142 -10.56 10.90 -16.49
N TRP A 143 -9.54 11.76 -16.38
CA TRP A 143 -8.88 11.99 -15.12
C TRP A 143 -9.81 12.71 -14.14
N MET A 144 -9.94 12.17 -12.94
CA MET A 144 -10.61 12.84 -11.82
C MET A 144 -9.71 13.95 -11.31
N ASP A 145 -10.23 15.19 -11.26
CA ASP A 145 -9.43 16.38 -10.93
C ASP A 145 -9.19 16.53 -9.42
N ASP A 146 -8.60 15.52 -8.81
CA ASP A 146 -8.12 15.58 -7.43
C ASP A 146 -6.99 14.58 -7.16
N SER A 147 -6.29 14.78 -6.05
CA SER A 147 -5.18 13.95 -5.62
C SER A 147 -5.32 13.60 -4.13
N LEU A 148 -4.95 12.37 -3.77
CA LEU A 148 -4.93 11.91 -2.38
C LEU A 148 -3.53 12.02 -1.81
N LEU A 149 -3.38 12.61 -0.62
CA LEU A 149 -2.09 12.71 0.06
C LEU A 149 -1.50 11.32 0.36
N THR A 150 -2.33 10.41 0.90
CA THR A 150 -1.96 9.00 1.13
C THR A 150 -1.55 8.32 -0.17
N GLY A 151 -2.37 8.46 -1.23
CA GLY A 151 -2.10 7.88 -2.55
C GLY A 151 -0.79 8.38 -3.15
N CYS A 152 -0.58 9.70 -3.18
CA CYS A 152 0.66 10.31 -3.66
C CYS A 152 1.89 9.90 -2.84
N SER A 153 1.75 9.73 -1.53
CA SER A 153 2.83 9.24 -0.66
C SER A 153 3.21 7.79 -1.00
N SER A 154 2.22 6.92 -1.22
CA SER A 154 2.43 5.55 -1.67
C SER A 154 3.08 5.49 -3.06
N ILE A 155 2.59 6.32 -4.00
CA ILE A 155 3.19 6.42 -5.33
C ILE A 155 4.65 6.85 -5.24
N PHE A 156 4.98 7.86 -4.43
CA PHE A 156 6.38 8.28 -4.22
C PHE A 156 7.28 7.10 -3.82
N LYS A 157 6.83 6.27 -2.87
CA LYS A 157 7.57 5.07 -2.47
C LYS A 157 7.68 4.07 -3.64
N SER A 158 6.59 3.81 -4.33
CA SER A 158 6.50 2.85 -5.43
C SER A 158 7.39 3.25 -6.62
N LEU A 159 7.47 4.53 -6.97
CA LEU A 159 8.38 5.06 -8.00
C LEU A 159 9.86 4.88 -7.60
N ASN A 160 10.18 5.08 -6.32
CA ASN A 160 11.54 4.81 -5.83
C ASN A 160 11.87 3.31 -5.87
N ASP A 161 10.90 2.44 -5.61
CA ASP A 161 11.09 0.99 -5.69
C ASP A 161 11.21 0.53 -7.14
N PHE A 162 10.43 1.09 -8.07
CA PHE A 162 10.61 0.91 -9.51
C PHE A 162 12.03 1.30 -9.97
N ASN A 163 12.53 2.45 -9.54
CA ASN A 163 13.90 2.88 -9.84
C ASN A 163 14.96 1.87 -9.33
N LYS A 164 14.74 1.25 -8.16
CA LYS A 164 15.64 0.21 -7.65
C LYS A 164 15.60 -1.04 -8.54
N ILE A 165 14.41 -1.45 -8.99
CA ILE A 165 14.24 -2.57 -9.91
C ILE A 165 14.94 -2.27 -11.24
N ALA A 166 14.68 -1.09 -11.83
CA ALA A 166 15.31 -0.66 -13.09
C ALA A 166 16.83 -0.71 -13.00
N LYS A 167 17.42 -0.16 -11.92
CA LYS A 167 18.87 -0.24 -11.67
C LYS A 167 19.37 -1.66 -11.52
N THR A 168 18.62 -2.52 -10.84
CA THR A 168 18.99 -3.93 -10.65
C THR A 168 19.04 -4.69 -11.97
N LEU A 169 18.15 -4.34 -12.92
CA LEU A 169 18.10 -4.90 -14.27
C LEU A 169 19.02 -4.20 -15.28
N GLY A 170 19.68 -3.10 -14.90
CA GLY A 170 20.54 -2.32 -15.79
C GLY A 170 19.80 -1.39 -16.77
N TYR A 171 18.57 -1.06 -16.50
CA TYR A 171 17.70 -0.20 -17.32
C TYR A 171 17.70 1.25 -16.81
N GLU A 172 18.87 1.91 -16.84
CA GLU A 172 19.04 3.25 -16.28
C GLU A 172 18.26 4.34 -17.03
N GLU A 173 17.90 4.11 -18.28
CA GLU A 173 17.10 5.01 -19.11
C GLU A 173 15.66 5.19 -18.62
N PHE A 174 15.18 4.29 -17.77
CA PHE A 174 13.83 4.35 -17.16
C PHE A 174 13.81 4.96 -15.76
N ILE A 175 14.92 5.54 -15.29
CA ILE A 175 15.01 6.14 -13.96
C ILE A 175 14.23 7.45 -13.90
N LEU A 176 13.23 7.50 -13.03
CA LEU A 176 12.35 8.63 -12.81
C LEU A 176 12.97 9.55 -11.74
N LYS A 177 13.60 10.64 -12.15
CA LYS A 177 14.24 11.60 -11.23
C LYS A 177 13.38 12.84 -11.02
N GLU A 178 12.94 13.45 -12.12
CA GLU A 178 12.16 14.70 -12.07
C GLU A 178 10.73 14.40 -11.58
N GLU A 179 10.12 13.31 -12.02
CA GLU A 179 8.77 12.90 -11.61
C GLU A 179 8.70 12.70 -10.10
N ILE A 180 9.66 11.97 -9.52
CA ILE A 180 9.74 11.73 -8.07
C ILE A 180 10.03 13.03 -7.31
N LYS A 181 10.89 13.90 -7.84
CA LYS A 181 11.21 15.20 -7.23
C LYS A 181 9.98 16.10 -7.21
N ASN A 182 9.28 16.21 -8.33
CA ASN A 182 8.08 17.04 -8.46
C ASN A 182 6.95 16.53 -7.54
N LEU A 183 6.74 15.21 -7.49
CA LEU A 183 5.77 14.60 -6.58
C LEU A 183 6.11 14.89 -5.12
N LYS A 184 7.39 14.74 -4.74
CA LYS A 184 7.84 15.07 -3.38
C LYS A 184 7.64 16.54 -3.05
N ASP A 185 7.94 17.44 -3.98
CA ASP A 185 7.73 18.88 -3.79
C ASP A 185 6.25 19.20 -3.57
N SER A 186 5.37 18.62 -4.38
CA SER A 186 3.92 18.78 -4.21
C SER A 186 3.46 18.31 -2.84
N ILE A 187 3.83 17.09 -2.42
CA ILE A 187 3.46 16.55 -1.10
C ILE A 187 3.97 17.43 0.05
N THR A 188 5.17 18.00 -0.08
CA THR A 188 5.82 18.71 1.03
C THR A 188 5.41 20.18 1.10
N ASN A 189 5.21 20.83 -0.05
CA ASN A 189 5.15 22.28 -0.14
C ASN A 189 3.82 22.82 -0.71
N LYS A 190 2.92 21.94 -1.20
CA LYS A 190 1.67 22.35 -1.86
C LYS A 190 0.47 21.59 -1.31
N PRO A 191 0.14 21.74 0.00
CA PRO A 191 -0.97 21.00 0.63
C PRO A 191 -2.32 21.30 -0.03
N GLU A 192 -2.49 22.45 -0.67
CA GLU A 192 -3.68 22.84 -1.43
C GLU A 192 -3.93 21.98 -2.68
N ARG A 193 -2.98 21.13 -3.07
CA ARG A 193 -3.14 20.22 -4.20
C ARG A 193 -3.96 18.97 -3.86
N PHE A 194 -4.21 18.73 -2.57
CA PHE A 194 -4.93 17.57 -2.07
C PHE A 194 -6.32 17.98 -1.56
N ASP A 195 -7.28 17.09 -1.73
CA ASP A 195 -8.67 17.29 -1.28
C ASP A 195 -9.35 18.54 -1.89
N ARG A 196 -9.15 18.81 -3.19
CA ARG A 196 -9.69 19.99 -3.88
C ARG A 196 -11.19 19.89 -4.16
N THR A 197 -11.68 18.69 -4.43
CA THR A 197 -13.05 18.45 -4.92
C THR A 197 -13.93 17.68 -3.94
N TRP A 198 -13.36 17.19 -2.85
CA TRP A 198 -14.06 16.47 -1.78
C TRP A 198 -13.68 16.97 -0.39
N GLU A 199 -14.37 16.45 0.62
CA GLU A 199 -14.03 16.74 2.01
C GLU A 199 -12.62 16.26 2.35
N SER A 200 -11.93 17.05 3.20
CA SER A 200 -10.55 16.75 3.60
C SER A 200 -10.41 15.34 4.18
N LYS A 201 -9.41 14.62 3.69
CA LYS A 201 -9.04 13.29 4.17
C LYS A 201 -8.16 13.34 5.42
N ALA A 202 -7.78 14.53 5.89
CA ALA A 202 -6.98 14.70 7.12
C ALA A 202 -7.61 14.05 8.36
N ARG A 203 -8.91 13.76 8.35
CA ARG A 203 -9.61 12.99 9.39
C ARG A 203 -9.19 11.52 9.46
N TYR A 204 -8.59 10.96 8.39
CA TYR A 204 -8.10 9.59 8.34
C TYR A 204 -6.65 9.52 8.79
N SER A 205 -6.32 8.53 9.60
CA SER A 205 -4.97 8.37 10.14
C SER A 205 -3.92 8.08 9.07
N MET A 206 -4.31 7.49 7.94
CA MET A 206 -3.40 7.25 6.80
C MET A 206 -2.80 8.56 6.28
N ASP A 207 -3.57 9.64 6.16
CA ASP A 207 -3.06 10.95 5.73
C ASP A 207 -2.01 11.53 6.70
N TRP A 208 -2.08 11.13 7.96
CA TRP A 208 -1.11 11.53 8.96
C TRP A 208 0.18 10.71 8.90
N TYR A 209 0.14 9.37 8.94
CA TYR A 209 1.37 8.58 9.05
C TYR A 209 1.95 8.11 7.70
N TYR A 210 1.19 8.09 6.63
CA TYR A 210 1.65 7.56 5.33
C TYR A 210 2.83 8.33 4.73
N PRO A 211 2.90 9.68 4.78
CA PRO A 211 4.09 10.40 4.34
C PRO A 211 5.36 9.97 5.09
N VAL A 212 5.24 9.63 6.38
CA VAL A 212 6.34 9.09 7.20
C VAL A 212 6.67 7.66 6.79
N LEU A 213 5.66 6.80 6.65
CA LEU A 213 5.81 5.42 6.19
C LEU A 213 6.51 5.35 4.83
N CYS A 214 6.17 6.24 3.92
CA CYS A 214 6.76 6.30 2.58
C CYS A 214 8.13 7.01 2.52
N GLY A 215 8.52 7.73 3.57
CA GLY A 215 9.84 8.38 3.69
C GLY A 215 9.96 9.69 2.92
N ILE A 216 8.87 10.45 2.87
CA ILE A 216 8.82 11.78 2.27
C ILE A 216 9.74 12.75 3.01
N HIS A 217 9.63 12.79 4.33
CA HIS A 217 10.33 13.72 5.21
C HIS A 217 11.64 13.16 5.76
N SER A 218 12.50 14.04 6.27
CA SER A 218 13.64 13.62 7.06
C SER A 218 13.17 12.89 8.33
N LYS A 219 14.02 12.09 8.93
CA LYS A 219 13.69 11.37 10.17
C LYS A 219 13.30 12.32 11.31
N GLN A 220 13.96 13.48 11.40
CA GLN A 220 13.68 14.47 12.44
C GLN A 220 12.31 15.12 12.24
N ASP A 221 12.00 15.54 11.00
CA ASP A 221 10.71 16.12 10.67
C ASP A 221 9.58 15.12 10.83
N SER A 222 9.82 13.85 10.45
CA SER A 222 8.86 12.76 10.61
C SER A 222 8.49 12.53 12.08
N LYS A 223 9.46 12.59 13.01
CA LYS A 223 9.18 12.48 14.45
C LYS A 223 8.29 13.62 14.96
N LYS A 224 8.59 14.85 14.53
CA LYS A 224 7.77 16.01 14.87
C LYS A 224 6.35 15.84 14.30
N PHE A 225 6.23 15.47 13.05
CA PHE A 225 4.96 15.27 12.37
C PHE A 225 4.08 14.19 13.02
N ILE A 226 4.67 13.07 13.42
CA ILE A 226 3.97 12.02 14.17
C ILE A 226 3.49 12.52 15.52
N ASN A 227 4.32 13.25 16.26
CA ASN A 227 3.97 13.73 17.60
C ASN A 227 2.87 14.80 17.61
N GLU A 228 2.73 15.60 16.54
CA GLU A 228 1.73 16.67 16.45
C GLU A 228 0.28 16.18 16.51
N ARG A 229 0.01 14.96 16.03
CA ARG A 229 -1.34 14.38 16.00
C ARG A 229 -1.44 13.03 16.73
N TRP A 230 -0.45 12.70 17.56
CA TRP A 230 -0.41 11.44 18.28
C TRP A 230 -1.68 11.18 19.11
N ASP A 231 -2.06 12.14 19.95
CA ASP A 231 -3.22 12.02 20.86
C ASP A 231 -4.56 12.01 20.11
N GLU A 232 -4.58 12.46 18.86
CA GLU A 232 -5.77 12.42 18.02
C GLU A 232 -6.06 11.00 17.50
N PHE A 233 -5.01 10.26 17.12
CA PHE A 233 -5.16 8.97 16.45
C PHE A 233 -4.77 7.77 17.32
N VAL A 234 -3.91 7.92 18.31
CA VAL A 234 -3.46 6.79 19.11
C VAL A 234 -4.25 6.70 20.42
N VAL A 235 -4.90 5.57 20.60
CA VAL A 235 -5.65 5.26 21.82
C VAL A 235 -4.77 4.42 22.74
N PRO A 236 -4.41 4.95 23.95
CA PRO A 236 -3.56 4.22 24.88
C PRO A 236 -4.11 2.83 25.22
N GLY A 237 -3.26 1.82 25.15
CA GLY A 237 -3.61 0.43 25.44
C GLY A 237 -4.41 -0.28 24.35
N LEU A 238 -4.73 0.38 23.21
CA LEU A 238 -5.47 -0.20 22.10
C LEU A 238 -4.68 -0.16 20.78
N GLY A 239 -4.47 1.01 20.18
CA GLY A 239 -3.79 1.15 18.90
C GLY A 239 -4.16 2.42 18.15
N CYS A 240 -4.10 2.40 16.82
CA CYS A 240 -4.40 3.52 15.95
C CYS A 240 -5.87 3.52 15.51
N LYS A 241 -6.51 4.68 15.57
CA LYS A 241 -7.84 4.89 14.98
C LYS A 241 -7.74 4.96 13.46
N CYS A 242 -8.77 4.49 12.77
CA CYS A 242 -8.92 4.74 11.33
C CYS A 242 -9.30 6.20 11.08
N VAL A 243 -10.30 6.70 11.84
CA VAL A 243 -10.87 8.05 11.71
C VAL A 243 -10.78 8.76 13.06
N SER A 244 -10.39 10.03 13.05
CA SER A 244 -10.08 10.78 14.28
C SER A 244 -11.25 10.89 15.26
N GLU A 245 -12.44 11.13 14.77
CA GLU A 245 -13.66 11.34 15.55
C GLU A 245 -14.42 10.03 15.91
N GLU A 246 -14.04 8.91 15.29
CA GLU A 246 -14.72 7.63 15.53
C GLU A 246 -14.01 6.81 16.61
N PRO A 247 -14.74 6.20 17.57
CA PRO A 247 -14.16 5.38 18.63
C PRO A 247 -13.77 3.99 18.11
N TRP A 248 -13.04 3.93 17.02
CA TRP A 248 -12.71 2.71 16.30
C TRP A 248 -11.21 2.61 16.02
N VAL A 249 -10.54 1.69 16.73
CA VAL A 249 -9.15 1.31 16.50
C VAL A 249 -9.14 0.15 15.51
N THR A 250 -8.28 0.22 14.50
CA THR A 250 -8.15 -0.81 13.46
C THR A 250 -6.78 -1.48 13.53
N VAL A 251 -6.74 -2.75 13.14
CA VAL A 251 -5.50 -3.53 13.14
C VAL A 251 -4.62 -3.12 11.97
N ALA A 252 -5.19 -2.86 10.79
CA ALA A 252 -4.43 -2.48 9.60
C ALA A 252 -3.68 -1.16 9.81
N GLU A 253 -4.38 -0.08 10.15
CA GLU A 253 -3.76 1.24 10.40
C GLU A 253 -2.77 1.20 11.57
N SER A 254 -3.03 0.37 12.59
CA SER A 254 -2.06 0.17 13.67
C SER A 254 -0.79 -0.52 13.18
N CYS A 255 -0.88 -1.51 12.29
CA CYS A 255 0.27 -2.17 11.67
C CYS A 255 1.09 -1.20 10.81
N GLU A 256 0.43 -0.40 9.99
CA GLU A 256 1.10 0.60 9.16
C GLU A 256 1.79 1.69 9.99
N LEU A 257 1.13 2.16 11.06
CA LEU A 257 1.75 3.09 12.01
C LEU A 257 2.98 2.45 12.69
N ILE A 258 2.94 1.17 13.06
CA ILE A 258 4.10 0.43 13.59
C ILE A 258 5.26 0.46 12.59
N LEU A 259 5.00 0.25 11.30
CA LEU A 259 6.03 0.32 10.25
C LEU A 259 6.60 1.74 10.12
N ALA A 260 5.75 2.78 10.17
CA ALA A 260 6.17 4.17 10.15
C ALA A 260 7.05 4.52 11.36
N LEU A 261 6.65 4.09 12.57
CA LEU A 261 7.42 4.29 13.81
C LEU A 261 8.79 3.59 13.77
N ASN A 262 8.84 2.37 13.27
CA ASN A 262 10.10 1.65 13.08
C ASN A 262 11.06 2.39 12.14
N LYS A 263 10.54 3.01 11.08
CA LYS A 263 11.33 3.78 10.12
C LYS A 263 12.01 5.00 10.74
N ILE A 264 11.40 5.59 11.77
CA ILE A 264 11.92 6.75 12.49
C ILE A 264 12.60 6.39 13.82
N ASP A 265 12.84 5.09 14.09
CA ASP A 265 13.43 4.53 15.31
C ASP A 265 12.64 4.80 16.60
N GLU A 266 11.33 4.95 16.51
CA GLU A 266 10.40 4.98 17.66
C GLU A 266 9.98 3.56 18.07
N LYS A 267 10.96 2.68 18.26
CA LYS A 267 10.76 1.24 18.49
C LYS A 267 9.93 0.92 19.74
N LYS A 268 10.00 1.76 20.77
CA LYS A 268 9.24 1.55 22.01
C LYS A 268 7.74 1.72 21.76
N ALA A 269 7.35 2.81 21.09
CA ALA A 269 5.95 3.05 20.72
C ALA A 269 5.43 1.99 19.73
N ALA A 270 6.26 1.62 18.75
CA ALA A 270 5.94 0.55 17.81
C ALA A 270 5.65 -0.78 18.52
N LEU A 271 6.48 -1.17 19.49
CA LEU A 271 6.31 -2.39 20.26
C LEU A 271 5.05 -2.35 21.14
N GLU A 272 4.79 -1.23 21.79
CA GLU A 272 3.60 -1.04 22.63
C GLU A 272 2.31 -1.21 21.81
N ILE A 273 2.22 -0.57 20.63
CA ILE A 273 1.06 -0.74 19.73
C ILE A 273 0.96 -2.19 19.27
N PHE A 274 2.07 -2.82 18.88
CA PHE A 274 2.09 -4.22 18.45
C PHE A 274 1.57 -5.17 19.55
N GLU A 275 1.99 -4.98 20.79
CA GLU A 275 1.52 -5.77 21.93
C GLU A 275 0.02 -5.59 22.18
N ASN A 276 -0.51 -4.39 21.95
CA ASN A 276 -1.93 -4.11 22.12
C ASN A 276 -2.77 -4.79 21.02
N ILE A 277 -2.45 -4.56 19.73
CA ILE A 277 -3.22 -5.16 18.63
C ILE A 277 -3.06 -6.69 18.57
N SER A 278 -1.96 -7.25 19.08
CA SER A 278 -1.78 -8.72 19.18
C SER A 278 -2.82 -9.40 20.06
N LYS A 279 -3.58 -8.65 20.86
CA LYS A 279 -4.70 -9.15 21.68
C LYS A 279 -6.01 -9.19 20.90
N LEU A 280 -6.10 -8.52 19.75
CA LEU A 280 -7.29 -8.41 18.89
C LEU A 280 -7.39 -9.62 17.95
N ILE A 281 -7.29 -10.81 18.51
CA ILE A 281 -7.39 -12.08 17.78
C ILE A 281 -8.67 -12.78 18.20
N ASP A 282 -9.48 -13.19 17.22
CA ASP A 282 -10.63 -14.03 17.46
C ASP A 282 -10.20 -15.38 18.04
N GLN A 283 -10.85 -15.82 19.13
CA GLN A 283 -10.43 -17.02 19.85
C GLN A 283 -10.80 -18.32 19.10
N LYS A 284 -11.77 -18.23 18.21
CA LYS A 284 -12.25 -19.38 17.42
C LYS A 284 -11.40 -19.60 16.18
N ASP A 285 -11.25 -18.53 15.37
CA ASP A 285 -10.64 -18.60 14.06
C ASP A 285 -9.14 -18.30 14.09
N LYS A 286 -8.67 -17.69 15.21
CA LYS A 286 -7.30 -17.22 15.41
C LYS A 286 -6.88 -16.10 14.45
N LEU A 287 -7.81 -15.56 13.68
CA LEU A 287 -7.57 -14.41 12.79
C LEU A 287 -7.68 -13.11 13.58
N PHE A 288 -7.02 -12.08 13.08
CA PHE A 288 -7.16 -10.73 13.63
C PHE A 288 -8.53 -10.15 13.27
N TRP A 289 -9.15 -9.47 14.21
CA TRP A 289 -10.30 -8.64 13.91
C TRP A 289 -9.90 -7.47 13.02
N THR A 290 -10.84 -6.98 12.22
CA THR A 290 -10.63 -5.74 11.44
C THR A 290 -10.32 -4.57 12.37
N GLY A 291 -11.02 -4.49 13.50
CA GLY A 291 -10.80 -3.47 14.50
C GLY A 291 -11.66 -3.67 15.75
N TYR A 292 -11.56 -2.69 16.66
CA TYR A 292 -12.25 -2.67 17.93
C TYR A 292 -12.94 -1.33 18.16
N VAL A 293 -14.26 -1.34 18.38
CA VAL A 293 -15.02 -0.17 18.79
C VAL A 293 -14.98 -0.07 20.31
N TYR A 294 -14.42 1.02 20.82
CA TYR A 294 -14.34 1.26 22.26
C TYR A 294 -15.34 2.35 22.69
N LYS A 295 -15.72 2.32 23.96
CA LYS A 295 -16.68 3.28 24.55
C LYS A 295 -15.96 4.28 25.42
#